data_90cb121b3a4326992a1ae953a13cef9e
#
_entry.id   90cb121b3a4326992a1ae953a13cef9e
#
_cell.length_a   1.000
_cell.length_b   1.000
_cell.length_c   1.000
_cell.angle_alpha   90.00
_cell.angle_beta   90.00
_cell.angle_gamma   90.00
#
_symmetry.space_group_name_H-M   'P 1'
#
loop_
_entity.id
_entity.type
_entity.pdbx_description
1 polymer ?
#
loop_
_entity_poly.entity_id
_entity_poly.type
_entity_poly.pdbx_seq_one_letter_code
_entity_poly.pdbx_strand_id
1 'polypeptide(L)'
;MRLFGISRDYNPSHKCLDPPFAKLIRGCWFATVVVMSERSPDQIREQIRELLDSLYRLESGRILATLIRLLGDFDLAEEAMHEAFAAALSLWPQSGVPGNPRPWLISTARFKAIDTLRRRARFDASQDELARYLEAQLSSAGESNEAGSLEDSFEDVFEDAFEDDRLRLIFTCCHPSLPPEARVALTLREVCGLTTEEIAKAFLITPRTLAQRIVRAKAKIRETRIPYEVPSPKELPERLGAVLHVIYLVFNEGYLAAAGAEVTRAELTGEAIRLGRLLTELQPEPEVPEPEVIGLLALMLLQESRHAARTSPTGDLILLENQDRSLWNREQIAEGLALLERALKSRRFGPYTLQAAIVAVHAEAESAAATDWRQIVALYDQLLRIHPSPVVQLNRAVAVAMCDGPEAGLAHIDAVLEQGELANYYLLHSARADMYRRLGRTAEARSAYEKALALTQQEPERHFLQERIRQLK
;
A
#
# COMPACT_ATOMS: atom_id res chain seq x y z
N MET A 1 7.02 31.86 0.91
CA MET A 1 7.04 32.45 -0.45
C MET A 1 8.41 32.25 -1.13
N ARG A 2 9.07 31.08 -0.93
CA ARG A 2 10.33 30.68 -1.57
C ARG A 2 10.27 29.33 -2.30
N LEU A 3 9.10 28.77 -2.51
CA LEU A 3 8.87 27.58 -3.37
C LEU A 3 8.77 27.92 -4.88
N PHE A 4 9.04 29.17 -5.29
CA PHE A 4 8.95 29.61 -6.70
C PHE A 4 10.20 30.33 -7.20
N GLY A 5 11.39 29.92 -6.75
CA GLY A 5 12.66 30.35 -7.29
C GLY A 5 13.12 29.42 -8.41
N ILE A 6 12.57 29.56 -9.61
CA ILE A 6 13.01 28.82 -10.79
C ILE A 6 14.36 29.42 -11.25
N SER A 7 15.44 28.68 -11.05
CA SER A 7 16.67 28.87 -11.84
C SER A 7 16.41 28.29 -13.24
N ARG A 8 16.51 29.17 -14.24
CA ARG A 8 16.58 28.79 -15.65
C ARG A 8 17.91 28.09 -15.88
N ASP A 9 17.88 26.80 -16.22
CA ASP A 9 18.79 26.06 -17.09
C ASP A 9 18.55 24.57 -16.91
N TYR A 10 17.51 24.04 -17.56
CA TYR A 10 17.33 22.62 -17.73
C TYR A 10 17.28 22.27 -19.21
N ASN A 11 18.31 21.57 -19.67
CA ASN A 11 18.45 21.05 -21.03
C ASN A 11 17.76 19.67 -21.12
N PRO A 12 16.74 19.48 -21.98
CA PRO A 12 16.01 18.22 -22.10
C PRO A 12 16.69 17.28 -23.07
N SER A 13 17.75 16.61 -22.65
CA SER A 13 18.37 15.51 -23.43
C SER A 13 18.91 14.43 -22.48
N HIS A 14 18.05 13.80 -21.71
CA HIS A 14 18.35 12.48 -21.14
C HIS A 14 17.20 11.54 -21.44
N LYS A 15 17.56 10.52 -22.23
CA LYS A 15 16.77 9.34 -22.56
C LYS A 15 16.18 8.73 -21.31
N CYS A 16 14.91 8.33 -21.39
CA CYS A 16 14.27 7.44 -20.41
C CYS A 16 15.20 6.27 -20.12
N LEU A 17 15.66 6.19 -18.89
CA LEU A 17 16.33 5.01 -18.36
C LEU A 17 15.22 4.09 -17.84
N ASP A 18 15.15 2.91 -18.43
CA ASP A 18 14.36 1.79 -17.91
C ASP A 18 14.61 1.62 -16.41
N PRO A 19 13.59 1.32 -15.61
CA PRO A 19 13.76 1.12 -14.17
C PRO A 19 14.72 -0.05 -13.93
N PRO A 20 15.76 0.10 -13.09
CA PRO A 20 16.83 -0.88 -12.91
C PRO A 20 16.36 -2.25 -12.43
N PHE A 21 15.14 -2.36 -11.90
CA PHE A 21 14.56 -3.60 -11.37
C PHE A 21 14.14 -4.61 -12.45
N ALA A 22 13.65 -4.17 -13.61
CA ALA A 22 13.27 -5.09 -14.69
C ALA A 22 14.50 -5.82 -15.28
N LYS A 23 15.67 -5.16 -15.31
CA LYS A 23 16.93 -5.77 -15.75
C LYS A 23 17.55 -6.71 -14.71
N LEU A 24 17.33 -6.46 -13.41
CA LEU A 24 17.83 -7.34 -12.35
C LEU A 24 17.10 -8.70 -12.36
N ILE A 25 15.80 -8.69 -12.63
CA ILE A 25 15.00 -9.93 -12.71
C ILE A 25 15.40 -10.74 -13.95
N ARG A 26 15.58 -10.12 -15.11
CA ARG A 26 16.07 -10.83 -16.32
C ARG A 26 17.50 -11.38 -16.15
N GLY A 27 18.39 -10.67 -15.46
CA GLY A 27 19.77 -11.12 -15.20
C GLY A 27 19.88 -12.26 -14.18
N CYS A 28 19.07 -12.29 -13.13
CA CYS A 28 19.03 -13.38 -12.17
C CYS A 28 18.40 -14.66 -12.74
N TRP A 29 17.45 -14.54 -13.66
CA TRP A 29 16.78 -15.70 -14.27
C TRP A 29 17.71 -16.57 -15.10
N PHE A 30 18.53 -15.98 -15.96
CA PHE A 30 19.50 -16.75 -16.76
C PHE A 30 20.60 -17.40 -15.92
N ALA A 31 21.02 -16.78 -14.82
CA ALA A 31 22.01 -17.34 -13.90
C ALA A 31 21.47 -18.53 -13.11
N THR A 32 20.18 -18.57 -12.79
CA THR A 32 19.56 -19.64 -11.98
C THR A 32 19.35 -20.93 -12.80
N VAL A 33 19.02 -20.81 -14.09
CA VAL A 33 18.76 -21.97 -14.97
C VAL A 33 20.04 -22.76 -15.32
N VAL A 34 21.19 -22.10 -15.40
CA VAL A 34 22.45 -22.73 -15.83
C VAL A 34 23.15 -23.54 -14.71
N VAL A 35 22.77 -23.34 -13.43
CA VAL A 35 23.50 -23.94 -12.27
C VAL A 35 22.83 -25.20 -11.71
N MET A 36 21.75 -25.72 -12.32
CA MET A 36 20.94 -26.82 -11.77
C MET A 36 21.54 -28.24 -11.92
N SER A 37 22.69 -28.42 -12.58
CA SER A 37 23.18 -29.77 -12.93
C SER A 37 23.96 -30.54 -11.86
N GLU A 38 24.25 -29.93 -10.67
CA GLU A 38 25.05 -30.59 -9.61
C GLU A 38 24.36 -30.61 -8.22
N ARG A 39 23.05 -30.35 -8.13
CA ARG A 39 22.35 -30.21 -6.84
C ARG A 39 21.54 -31.44 -6.46
N SER A 40 21.39 -31.68 -5.16
CA SER A 40 20.54 -32.76 -4.67
C SER A 40 19.06 -32.47 -4.96
N PRO A 41 18.21 -33.51 -5.13
CA PRO A 41 16.77 -33.34 -5.37
C PRO A 41 16.06 -32.48 -4.32
N ASP A 42 16.50 -32.52 -3.07
CA ASP A 42 15.91 -31.72 -1.98
C ASP A 42 16.29 -30.24 -2.07
N GLN A 43 17.52 -29.94 -2.51
CA GLN A 43 17.94 -28.55 -2.76
C GLN A 43 17.18 -27.93 -3.93
N ILE A 44 16.91 -28.70 -4.98
CA ILE A 44 16.11 -28.25 -6.12
C ILE A 44 14.67 -27.95 -5.68
N ARG A 45 14.06 -28.80 -4.87
CA ARG A 45 12.71 -28.58 -4.33
C ARG A 45 12.62 -27.33 -3.47
N GLU A 46 13.60 -27.11 -2.61
CA GLU A 46 13.58 -25.91 -1.75
C GLU A 46 13.73 -24.63 -2.56
N GLN A 47 14.62 -24.59 -3.55
CA GLN A 47 14.76 -23.45 -4.45
C GLN A 47 13.49 -23.15 -5.25
N ILE A 48 12.80 -24.20 -5.73
CA ILE A 48 11.53 -24.02 -6.44
C ILE A 48 10.46 -23.50 -5.48
N ARG A 49 10.44 -23.93 -4.22
CA ARG A 49 9.54 -23.41 -3.21
C ARG A 49 9.78 -21.91 -2.97
N GLU A 50 11.04 -21.50 -2.74
CA GLU A 50 11.39 -20.08 -2.58
C GLU A 50 11.04 -19.25 -3.82
N LEU A 51 11.27 -19.79 -5.02
CA LEU A 51 10.87 -19.14 -6.26
C LEU A 51 9.35 -18.98 -6.37
N LEU A 52 8.57 -20.03 -6.06
CA LEU A 52 7.11 -19.99 -6.11
C LEU A 52 6.54 -19.05 -5.06
N ASP A 53 7.14 -18.97 -3.86
CA ASP A 53 6.74 -18.00 -2.84
C ASP A 53 6.98 -16.56 -3.34
N SER A 54 8.12 -16.30 -3.97
CA SER A 54 8.42 -14.99 -4.58
C SER A 54 7.46 -14.67 -5.74
N LEU A 55 7.20 -15.63 -6.63
CA LEU A 55 6.24 -15.48 -7.74
C LEU A 55 4.82 -15.25 -7.22
N TYR A 56 4.40 -15.95 -6.17
CA TYR A 56 3.09 -15.74 -5.58
C TYR A 56 2.96 -14.31 -5.07
N ARG A 57 3.93 -13.81 -4.31
CA ARG A 57 3.92 -12.44 -3.79
C ARG A 57 3.90 -11.36 -4.89
N LEU A 58 4.64 -11.58 -5.98
CA LEU A 58 4.77 -10.59 -7.05
C LEU A 58 3.67 -10.66 -8.11
N GLU A 59 3.21 -11.87 -8.44
CA GLU A 59 2.39 -12.13 -9.62
C GLU A 59 0.99 -12.65 -9.32
N SER A 60 0.68 -13.13 -8.08
CA SER A 60 -0.63 -13.71 -7.78
C SER A 60 -1.79 -12.75 -8.09
N GLY A 61 -1.66 -11.47 -7.74
CA GLY A 61 -2.69 -10.47 -8.05
C GLY A 61 -2.92 -10.27 -9.56
N ARG A 62 -1.85 -10.36 -10.38
CA ARG A 62 -1.96 -10.29 -11.85
C ARG A 62 -2.62 -11.54 -12.42
N ILE A 63 -2.17 -12.72 -11.99
CA ILE A 63 -2.71 -14.01 -12.41
C ILE A 63 -4.19 -14.11 -12.04
N LEU A 64 -4.53 -13.77 -10.79
CA LEU A 64 -5.91 -13.80 -10.31
C LEU A 64 -6.80 -12.84 -11.08
N ALA A 65 -6.35 -11.61 -11.31
CA ALA A 65 -7.08 -10.60 -12.07
C ALA A 65 -7.46 -11.13 -13.48
N THR A 66 -6.47 -11.70 -14.18
CA THR A 66 -6.71 -12.31 -15.50
C THR A 66 -7.65 -13.50 -15.43
N LEU A 67 -7.50 -14.36 -14.42
CA LEU A 67 -8.39 -15.52 -14.25
C LEU A 67 -9.82 -15.09 -13.92
N ILE A 68 -10.05 -14.06 -13.11
CA ILE A 68 -11.41 -13.53 -12.86
C ILE A 68 -12.05 -13.04 -14.16
N ARG A 69 -11.30 -12.31 -15.01
CA ARG A 69 -11.80 -11.87 -16.31
C ARG A 69 -12.18 -13.06 -17.22
N LEU A 70 -11.35 -14.09 -17.23
CA LEU A 70 -11.56 -15.25 -18.09
C LEU A 70 -12.68 -16.18 -17.60
N LEU A 71 -12.82 -16.35 -16.29
CA LEU A 71 -13.74 -17.32 -15.69
C LEU A 71 -15.05 -16.70 -15.21
N GLY A 72 -15.09 -15.36 -15.02
CA GLY A 72 -16.27 -14.63 -14.55
C GLY A 72 -16.67 -14.93 -13.10
N ASP A 73 -15.88 -15.72 -12.36
CA ASP A 73 -16.14 -16.10 -10.97
C ASP A 73 -14.87 -15.98 -10.13
N PHE A 74 -14.97 -15.26 -9.01
CA PHE A 74 -13.85 -14.93 -8.14
C PHE A 74 -13.33 -16.18 -7.40
N ASP A 75 -14.23 -16.99 -6.86
CA ASP A 75 -13.88 -18.16 -6.07
C ASP A 75 -13.27 -19.25 -6.96
N LEU A 76 -13.82 -19.44 -8.17
CA LEU A 76 -13.29 -20.39 -9.17
C LEU A 76 -11.90 -19.96 -9.65
N ALA A 77 -11.69 -18.66 -9.88
CA ALA A 77 -10.40 -18.12 -10.29
C ALA A 77 -9.31 -18.33 -9.22
N GLU A 78 -9.64 -18.09 -7.94
CA GLU A 78 -8.72 -18.31 -6.83
C GLU A 78 -8.39 -19.81 -6.66
N GLU A 79 -9.40 -20.69 -6.68
CA GLU A 79 -9.21 -22.13 -6.59
C GLU A 79 -8.30 -22.63 -7.72
N ALA A 80 -8.57 -22.22 -8.95
CA ALA A 80 -7.78 -22.58 -10.12
C ALA A 80 -6.32 -22.06 -10.04
N MET A 81 -6.13 -20.84 -9.56
CA MET A 81 -4.80 -20.27 -9.33
C MET A 81 -4.01 -21.09 -8.30
N HIS A 82 -4.61 -21.41 -7.16
CA HIS A 82 -3.96 -22.24 -6.15
C HIS A 82 -3.61 -23.63 -6.66
N GLU A 83 -4.49 -24.26 -7.46
CA GLU A 83 -4.20 -25.54 -8.09
C GLU A 83 -3.04 -25.44 -9.12
N ALA A 84 -2.91 -24.33 -9.83
CA ALA A 84 -1.80 -24.10 -10.75
C ALA A 84 -0.46 -23.96 -10.02
N PHE A 85 -0.41 -23.23 -8.92
CA PHE A 85 0.80 -23.13 -8.07
C PHE A 85 1.15 -24.50 -7.44
N ALA A 86 0.17 -25.27 -6.99
CA ALA A 86 0.38 -26.64 -6.50
C ALA A 86 0.92 -27.57 -7.58
N ALA A 87 0.43 -27.44 -8.83
CA ALA A 87 0.95 -28.18 -9.98
C ALA A 87 2.41 -27.77 -10.29
N ALA A 88 2.74 -26.48 -10.25
CA ALA A 88 4.11 -26.00 -10.42
C ALA A 88 5.06 -26.60 -9.38
N LEU A 89 4.67 -26.61 -8.10
CA LEU A 89 5.43 -27.20 -7.02
C LEU A 89 5.74 -28.69 -7.25
N SER A 90 4.84 -29.40 -7.92
CA SER A 90 4.96 -30.84 -8.22
C SER A 90 5.75 -31.11 -9.50
N LEU A 91 5.58 -30.31 -10.54
CA LEU A 91 6.10 -30.57 -11.89
C LEU A 91 7.46 -29.92 -12.14
N TRP A 92 7.69 -28.68 -11.69
CA TRP A 92 8.93 -27.95 -11.98
C TRP A 92 10.20 -28.57 -11.40
N PRO A 93 10.16 -29.30 -10.27
CA PRO A 93 11.35 -30.05 -9.82
C PRO A 93 11.84 -31.10 -10.82
N GLN A 94 10.96 -31.59 -11.70
CA GLN A 94 11.26 -32.66 -12.68
C GLN A 94 11.44 -32.12 -14.09
N SER A 95 10.61 -31.15 -14.52
CA SER A 95 10.59 -30.61 -15.89
C SER A 95 11.43 -29.34 -16.07
N GLY A 96 11.92 -28.74 -14.96
CA GLY A 96 12.50 -27.41 -14.98
C GLY A 96 11.43 -26.32 -14.90
N VAL A 97 11.85 -25.10 -14.54
CA VAL A 97 11.01 -23.90 -14.53
C VAL A 97 10.82 -23.44 -15.98
N PRO A 98 9.57 -23.19 -16.44
CA PRO A 98 9.33 -22.66 -17.80
C PRO A 98 9.97 -21.27 -17.97
N GLY A 99 10.36 -20.95 -19.21
CA GLY A 99 11.00 -19.67 -19.54
C GLY A 99 10.13 -18.46 -19.17
N ASN A 100 8.79 -18.61 -19.26
CA ASN A 100 7.83 -17.62 -18.80
C ASN A 100 6.82 -18.28 -17.84
N PRO A 101 7.00 -18.17 -16.51
CA PRO A 101 6.15 -18.81 -15.52
C PRO A 101 4.71 -18.31 -15.47
N ARG A 102 4.47 -17.00 -15.70
CA ARG A 102 3.13 -16.40 -15.59
C ARG A 102 2.15 -16.99 -16.61
N PRO A 103 2.42 -17.00 -17.93
CA PRO A 103 1.55 -17.65 -18.91
C PRO A 103 1.33 -19.14 -18.63
N TRP A 104 2.35 -19.85 -18.15
CA TRP A 104 2.22 -21.24 -17.77
C TRP A 104 1.22 -21.44 -16.61
N LEU A 105 1.33 -20.59 -15.57
CA LEU A 105 0.40 -20.62 -14.42
C LEU A 105 -1.03 -20.29 -14.85
N ILE A 106 -1.23 -19.28 -15.70
CA ILE A 106 -2.57 -18.90 -16.22
C ILE A 106 -3.16 -20.03 -17.05
N SER A 107 -2.38 -20.60 -17.98
CA SER A 107 -2.82 -21.72 -18.81
C SER A 107 -3.19 -22.93 -17.95
N THR A 108 -2.33 -23.31 -17.01
CA THR A 108 -2.56 -24.42 -16.08
C THR A 108 -3.82 -24.17 -15.24
N ALA A 109 -4.00 -22.97 -14.70
CA ALA A 109 -5.19 -22.60 -13.94
C ALA A 109 -6.48 -22.73 -14.77
N ARG A 110 -6.47 -22.28 -16.05
CA ARG A 110 -7.60 -22.45 -16.96
C ARG A 110 -7.96 -23.93 -17.17
N PHE A 111 -6.97 -24.80 -17.40
CA PHE A 111 -7.23 -26.24 -17.51
C PHE A 111 -7.85 -26.83 -16.23
N LYS A 112 -7.34 -26.40 -15.06
CA LYS A 112 -7.88 -26.83 -13.76
C LYS A 112 -9.31 -26.34 -13.54
N ALA A 113 -9.62 -25.08 -13.92
CA ALA A 113 -10.99 -24.54 -13.86
C ALA A 113 -11.96 -25.35 -14.74
N ILE A 114 -11.56 -25.67 -15.98
CA ILE A 114 -12.38 -26.48 -16.88
C ILE A 114 -12.65 -27.87 -16.28
N ASP A 115 -11.63 -28.49 -15.71
CA ASP A 115 -11.79 -29.81 -15.05
C ASP A 115 -12.73 -29.73 -13.85
N THR A 116 -12.67 -28.67 -13.09
CA THR A 116 -13.56 -28.41 -11.94
C THR A 116 -14.99 -28.15 -12.41
N LEU A 117 -15.17 -27.32 -13.45
CA LEU A 117 -16.49 -27.07 -14.06
C LEU A 117 -17.11 -28.36 -14.65
N ARG A 118 -16.32 -29.16 -15.36
CA ARG A 118 -16.80 -30.47 -15.87
C ARG A 118 -17.22 -31.42 -14.77
N ARG A 119 -16.50 -31.44 -13.65
CA ARG A 119 -16.90 -32.24 -12.48
C ARG A 119 -18.22 -31.75 -11.89
N ARG A 120 -18.38 -30.40 -11.78
CA ARG A 120 -19.61 -29.77 -11.28
C ARG A 120 -20.77 -29.87 -12.27
N ALA A 121 -20.53 -29.81 -13.58
CA ALA A 121 -21.53 -29.93 -14.66
C ALA A 121 -22.26 -31.26 -14.71
N ARG A 122 -21.70 -32.33 -14.13
CA ARG A 122 -22.45 -33.58 -13.94
C ARG A 122 -23.71 -33.41 -13.09
N PHE A 123 -23.83 -32.25 -12.40
CA PHE A 123 -24.94 -31.91 -11.51
C PHE A 123 -25.68 -30.63 -11.94
N ASP A 124 -25.14 -29.82 -12.88
CA ASP A 124 -25.73 -28.56 -13.32
C ASP A 124 -25.39 -28.25 -14.80
N ALA A 125 -26.40 -28.22 -15.65
CA ALA A 125 -26.24 -28.04 -17.10
C ALA A 125 -25.65 -26.64 -17.50
N SER A 126 -25.77 -25.61 -16.65
CA SER A 126 -25.27 -24.28 -16.96
C SER A 126 -23.72 -24.19 -16.91
N GLN A 127 -23.09 -25.06 -16.14
CA GLN A 127 -21.62 -25.07 -15.99
C GLN A 127 -20.95 -25.82 -17.19
N ASP A 128 -21.67 -26.71 -17.85
CA ASP A 128 -21.17 -27.40 -19.03
C ASP A 128 -21.01 -26.47 -20.25
N GLU A 129 -21.87 -25.45 -20.38
CA GLU A 129 -21.79 -24.44 -21.43
C GLU A 129 -20.56 -23.53 -21.25
N LEU A 130 -20.28 -23.12 -20.02
CA LEU A 130 -19.07 -22.33 -19.69
C LEU A 130 -17.79 -23.12 -19.92
N ALA A 131 -17.76 -24.42 -19.55
CA ALA A 131 -16.63 -25.29 -19.79
C ALA A 131 -16.33 -25.44 -21.31
N ARG A 132 -17.35 -25.64 -22.15
CA ARG A 132 -17.22 -25.71 -23.62
C ARG A 132 -16.72 -24.38 -24.23
N TYR A 133 -17.21 -23.24 -23.73
CA TYR A 133 -16.76 -21.91 -24.18
C TYR A 133 -15.27 -21.72 -23.92
N LEU A 134 -14.80 -22.07 -22.72
CA LEU A 134 -13.37 -21.94 -22.34
C LEU A 134 -12.47 -22.89 -23.14
N GLU A 135 -12.97 -24.11 -23.46
CA GLU A 135 -12.27 -25.07 -24.32
C GLU A 135 -12.11 -24.56 -25.74
N ALA A 136 -13.17 -23.97 -26.31
CA ALA A 136 -13.14 -23.41 -27.67
C ALA A 136 -12.07 -22.28 -27.77
N GLN A 137 -11.94 -21.47 -26.72
CA GLN A 137 -10.89 -20.44 -26.67
C GLN A 137 -9.48 -21.03 -26.56
N LEU A 138 -9.28 -22.15 -25.87
CA LEU A 138 -8.00 -22.83 -25.79
C LEU A 138 -7.60 -23.47 -27.12
N SER A 139 -8.55 -24.07 -27.83
CA SER A 139 -8.32 -24.69 -29.14
C SER A 139 -7.92 -23.65 -30.19
N SER A 140 -8.54 -22.48 -30.17
CA SER A 140 -8.20 -21.38 -31.09
C SER A 140 -6.82 -20.76 -30.84
N ALA A 141 -6.31 -20.81 -29.59
CA ALA A 141 -4.98 -20.38 -29.25
C ALA A 141 -3.87 -21.41 -29.54
N GLY A 142 -4.24 -22.69 -29.71
CA GLY A 142 -3.33 -23.80 -29.99
C GLY A 142 -3.01 -24.04 -31.48
N GLU A 143 -3.76 -23.43 -32.41
CA GLU A 143 -3.56 -23.62 -33.85
C GLU A 143 -2.51 -22.68 -34.47
N SER A 144 -1.93 -21.75 -33.69
CA SER A 144 -0.83 -20.90 -34.13
C SER A 144 0.55 -21.39 -33.63
N ASN A 145 0.85 -22.67 -33.88
CA ASN A 145 2.18 -23.24 -33.66
C ASN A 145 3.07 -23.01 -34.87
N GLU A 146 3.54 -21.75 -35.08
CA GLU A 146 4.79 -21.49 -35.79
C GLU A 146 5.76 -20.88 -34.76
N ALA A 147 6.67 -21.75 -34.32
CA ALA A 147 7.68 -21.42 -33.34
C ALA A 147 8.66 -20.40 -33.90
N GLY A 148 8.85 -19.27 -33.21
CA GLY A 148 10.10 -18.53 -33.30
C GLY A 148 10.06 -17.05 -33.56
N SER A 149 8.92 -16.37 -33.82
CA SER A 149 8.91 -14.91 -34.04
C SER A 149 7.68 -14.16 -33.49
N LEU A 150 6.84 -14.83 -32.74
CA LEU A 150 5.59 -14.25 -32.18
C LEU A 150 5.67 -13.98 -30.67
N GLU A 151 6.74 -14.38 -29.99
CA GLU A 151 6.86 -14.22 -28.52
C GLU A 151 6.93 -12.75 -28.13
N ASP A 152 7.67 -11.92 -28.84
CA ASP A 152 7.82 -10.48 -28.51
C ASP A 152 6.55 -9.65 -28.79
N SER A 153 5.79 -9.98 -29.84
CA SER A 153 4.55 -9.24 -30.16
C SER A 153 3.32 -9.70 -29.33
N PHE A 154 3.36 -10.91 -28.78
CA PHE A 154 2.36 -11.37 -27.83
C PHE A 154 2.58 -10.79 -26.43
N GLU A 155 3.83 -10.51 -26.01
CA GLU A 155 4.15 -9.95 -24.71
C GLU A 155 3.53 -8.56 -24.54
N ASP A 156 3.67 -7.64 -25.50
CA ASP A 156 3.18 -6.25 -25.40
C ASP A 156 1.62 -6.20 -25.36
N VAL A 157 0.93 -6.98 -26.20
CA VAL A 157 -0.55 -7.02 -26.20
C VAL A 157 -1.11 -7.68 -24.92
N PHE A 158 -0.39 -8.63 -24.36
CA PHE A 158 -0.77 -9.26 -23.10
C PHE A 158 -0.45 -8.38 -21.88
N GLU A 159 0.66 -7.60 -21.91
CA GLU A 159 1.00 -6.71 -20.79
C GLU A 159 -0.04 -5.60 -20.59
N ASP A 160 -0.48 -4.92 -21.64
CA ASP A 160 -1.55 -3.92 -21.56
C ASP A 160 -2.88 -4.51 -21.03
N ALA A 161 -3.25 -5.71 -21.48
CA ALA A 161 -4.46 -6.37 -20.98
C ALA A 161 -4.32 -6.79 -19.50
N PHE A 162 -3.12 -7.14 -19.05
CA PHE A 162 -2.87 -7.49 -17.65
C PHE A 162 -2.90 -6.29 -16.71
N GLU A 163 -2.44 -5.12 -17.15
CA GLU A 163 -2.50 -3.89 -16.37
C GLU A 163 -3.94 -3.46 -16.13
N ASP A 164 -4.77 -3.50 -17.15
CA ASP A 164 -6.21 -3.27 -17.07
C ASP A 164 -6.91 -4.23 -16.10
N ASP A 165 -6.54 -5.52 -16.12
CA ASP A 165 -7.14 -6.52 -15.23
C ASP A 165 -6.81 -6.24 -13.76
N ARG A 166 -5.56 -5.83 -13.46
CA ARG A 166 -5.18 -5.44 -12.08
C ARG A 166 -5.95 -4.22 -11.60
N LEU A 167 -6.14 -3.24 -12.46
CA LEU A 167 -6.93 -2.06 -12.13
C LEU A 167 -8.37 -2.43 -11.82
N ARG A 168 -8.98 -3.32 -12.63
CA ARG A 168 -10.32 -3.88 -12.37
C ARG A 168 -10.39 -4.57 -11.02
N LEU A 169 -9.38 -5.39 -10.67
CA LEU A 169 -9.32 -6.07 -9.38
C LEU A 169 -9.25 -5.08 -8.22
N ILE A 170 -8.41 -4.05 -8.31
CA ILE A 170 -8.28 -3.01 -7.29
C ILE A 170 -9.63 -2.30 -7.09
N PHE A 171 -10.30 -1.86 -8.16
CA PHE A 171 -11.59 -1.18 -8.05
C PHE A 171 -12.69 -2.11 -7.50
N THR A 172 -12.63 -3.39 -7.80
CA THR A 172 -13.57 -4.38 -7.24
C THR A 172 -13.33 -4.59 -5.75
N CYS A 173 -12.08 -4.81 -5.31
CA CYS A 173 -11.72 -4.99 -3.90
C CYS A 173 -12.00 -3.73 -3.06
N CYS A 174 -11.84 -2.55 -3.63
CA CYS A 174 -12.05 -1.26 -2.97
C CYS A 174 -13.47 -0.68 -3.15
N HIS A 175 -14.44 -1.47 -3.65
CA HIS A 175 -15.78 -0.98 -3.95
C HIS A 175 -16.47 -0.36 -2.71
N PRO A 176 -17.10 0.85 -2.81
CA PRO A 176 -17.72 1.55 -1.69
C PRO A 176 -18.81 0.75 -0.95
N SER A 177 -19.48 -0.18 -1.63
CA SER A 177 -20.48 -1.07 -1.02
C SER A 177 -19.90 -2.09 0.00
N LEU A 178 -18.57 -2.26 0.03
CA LEU A 178 -17.89 -3.11 0.99
C LEU A 178 -17.51 -2.30 2.25
N PRO A 179 -17.58 -2.89 3.45
CA PRO A 179 -17.07 -2.26 4.67
C PRO A 179 -15.57 -1.91 4.55
N PRO A 180 -15.10 -0.80 5.14
CA PRO A 180 -13.70 -0.36 5.05
C PRO A 180 -12.68 -1.46 5.39
N GLU A 181 -12.90 -2.21 6.48
CA GLU A 181 -12.00 -3.28 6.91
C GLU A 181 -12.01 -4.48 5.95
N ALA A 182 -13.10 -4.69 5.23
CA ALA A 182 -13.18 -5.73 4.21
C ALA A 182 -12.43 -5.33 2.94
N ARG A 183 -12.51 -4.04 2.55
CA ARG A 183 -11.73 -3.50 1.42
C ARG A 183 -10.23 -3.66 1.66
N VAL A 184 -9.74 -3.25 2.83
CA VAL A 184 -8.33 -3.41 3.22
C VAL A 184 -7.93 -4.89 3.18
N ALA A 185 -8.72 -5.78 3.80
CA ALA A 185 -8.43 -7.21 3.84
C ALA A 185 -8.35 -7.84 2.44
N LEU A 186 -9.32 -7.53 1.56
CA LEU A 186 -9.33 -8.01 0.18
C LEU A 186 -8.15 -7.46 -0.62
N THR A 187 -7.86 -6.16 -0.53
CA THR A 187 -6.76 -5.55 -1.28
C THR A 187 -5.42 -6.19 -0.90
N LEU A 188 -5.16 -6.36 0.40
CA LEU A 188 -3.92 -7.00 0.86
C LEU A 188 -3.85 -8.47 0.42
N ARG A 189 -4.95 -9.20 0.47
CA ARG A 189 -4.99 -10.62 0.10
C ARG A 189 -4.88 -10.82 -1.40
N GLU A 190 -5.74 -10.18 -2.18
CA GLU A 190 -5.97 -10.49 -3.59
C GLU A 190 -5.10 -9.66 -4.55
N VAL A 191 -4.75 -8.42 -4.16
CA VAL A 191 -3.92 -7.54 -4.99
C VAL A 191 -2.46 -7.60 -4.58
N CYS A 192 -2.18 -7.65 -3.27
CA CYS A 192 -0.81 -7.67 -2.73
C CYS A 192 -0.27 -9.08 -2.50
N GLY A 193 -1.12 -10.12 -2.50
CA GLY A 193 -0.70 -11.52 -2.33
C GLY A 193 -0.25 -11.89 -0.92
N LEU A 194 -0.61 -11.08 0.12
CA LEU A 194 -0.31 -11.42 1.49
C LEU A 194 -1.16 -12.60 1.97
N THR A 195 -0.60 -13.40 2.87
CA THR A 195 -1.32 -14.52 3.49
C THR A 195 -2.33 -14.03 4.53
N THR A 196 -3.34 -14.86 4.82
CA THR A 196 -4.32 -14.57 5.88
C THR A 196 -3.64 -14.37 7.24
N GLU A 197 -2.60 -15.12 7.52
CA GLU A 197 -1.82 -15.06 8.75
C GLU A 197 -1.04 -13.75 8.86
N GLU A 198 -0.39 -13.31 7.78
CA GLU A 198 0.34 -12.03 7.72
C GLU A 198 -0.59 -10.85 7.96
N ILE A 199 -1.73 -10.82 7.25
CA ILE A 199 -2.73 -9.75 7.42
C ILE A 199 -3.35 -9.78 8.82
N ALA A 200 -3.69 -10.95 9.34
CA ALA A 200 -4.27 -11.10 10.68
C ALA A 200 -3.30 -10.62 11.76
N LYS A 201 -2.01 -10.97 11.64
CA LYS A 201 -0.94 -10.49 12.51
C LYS A 201 -0.81 -8.96 12.42
N ALA A 202 -0.86 -8.40 11.21
CA ALA A 202 -0.77 -6.96 11.00
C ALA A 202 -1.90 -6.17 11.67
N PHE A 203 -3.12 -6.70 11.65
CA PHE A 203 -4.29 -6.03 12.24
C PHE A 203 -4.66 -6.54 13.64
N LEU A 204 -3.82 -7.39 14.25
CA LEU A 204 -4.00 -7.97 15.58
C LEU A 204 -5.38 -8.63 15.79
N ILE A 205 -5.84 -9.31 14.76
CA ILE A 205 -7.04 -10.14 14.78
C ILE A 205 -6.66 -11.61 14.57
N THR A 206 -7.60 -12.52 14.88
CA THR A 206 -7.32 -13.94 14.61
C THR A 206 -7.41 -14.24 13.10
N PRO A 207 -6.60 -15.18 12.56
CA PRO A 207 -6.71 -15.63 11.16
C PRO A 207 -8.14 -16.06 10.81
N ARG A 208 -8.84 -16.71 11.74
CA ARG A 208 -10.24 -17.11 11.57
C ARG A 208 -11.18 -15.91 11.37
N THR A 209 -11.00 -14.85 12.15
CA THR A 209 -11.81 -13.61 12.01
C THR A 209 -11.56 -12.94 10.66
N LEU A 210 -10.30 -12.89 10.23
CA LEU A 210 -9.94 -12.33 8.93
C LEU A 210 -10.51 -13.16 7.78
N ALA A 211 -10.34 -14.50 7.82
CA ALA A 211 -10.88 -15.41 6.81
C ALA A 211 -12.41 -15.24 6.66
N GLN A 212 -13.14 -15.17 7.77
CA GLN A 212 -14.59 -14.90 7.73
C GLN A 212 -14.94 -13.54 7.13
N ARG A 213 -14.13 -12.50 7.39
CA ARG A 213 -14.29 -11.17 6.79
C ARG A 213 -14.12 -11.21 5.28
N ILE A 214 -13.07 -11.90 4.80
CA ILE A 214 -12.79 -12.08 3.36
C ILE A 214 -13.93 -12.86 2.69
N VAL A 215 -14.35 -13.98 3.26
CA VAL A 215 -15.47 -14.80 2.73
C VAL A 215 -16.75 -13.98 2.61
N ARG A 216 -17.12 -13.21 3.64
CA ARG A 216 -18.31 -12.34 3.60
C ARG A 216 -18.18 -11.24 2.54
N ALA A 217 -16.98 -10.67 2.37
CA ALA A 217 -16.74 -9.66 1.36
C ALA A 217 -16.88 -10.24 -0.07
N LYS A 218 -16.31 -11.42 -0.34
CA LYS A 218 -16.49 -12.14 -1.61
C LYS A 218 -17.96 -12.48 -1.87
N ALA A 219 -18.65 -12.99 -0.85
CA ALA A 219 -20.09 -13.24 -0.95
C ALA A 219 -20.87 -11.97 -1.30
N LYS A 220 -20.52 -10.83 -0.66
CA LYS A 220 -21.15 -9.54 -0.97
C LYS A 220 -20.88 -9.09 -2.40
N ILE A 221 -19.63 -9.22 -2.92
CA ILE A 221 -19.30 -8.91 -4.32
C ILE A 221 -20.23 -9.70 -5.26
N ARG A 222 -20.39 -11.00 -5.03
CA ARG A 222 -21.23 -11.88 -5.85
C ARG A 222 -22.72 -11.52 -5.74
N GLU A 223 -23.24 -11.37 -4.53
CA GLU A 223 -24.65 -11.08 -4.27
C GLU A 223 -25.09 -9.73 -4.84
N THR A 224 -24.25 -8.70 -4.71
CA THR A 224 -24.54 -7.35 -5.23
C THR A 224 -24.10 -7.17 -6.67
N ARG A 225 -23.51 -8.20 -7.29
CA ARG A 225 -23.01 -8.17 -8.66
C ARG A 225 -22.10 -6.95 -8.91
N ILE A 226 -21.16 -6.73 -8.00
CA ILE A 226 -20.16 -5.66 -8.19
C ILE A 226 -19.45 -5.92 -9.51
N PRO A 227 -19.45 -4.97 -10.45
CA PRO A 227 -18.87 -5.19 -11.77
C PRO A 227 -17.34 -5.34 -11.68
N TYR A 228 -16.79 -6.25 -12.48
CA TYR A 228 -15.35 -6.43 -12.65
C TYR A 228 -14.85 -5.57 -13.82
N GLU A 229 -14.79 -4.28 -13.62
CA GLU A 229 -14.46 -3.29 -14.64
C GLU A 229 -13.77 -2.05 -14.06
N VAL A 230 -13.07 -1.31 -14.91
CA VAL A 230 -12.61 0.03 -14.57
C VAL A 230 -13.83 0.96 -14.57
N PRO A 231 -14.03 1.78 -13.52
CA PRO A 231 -15.19 2.67 -13.44
C PRO A 231 -15.26 3.63 -14.62
N SER A 232 -16.48 4.01 -15.00
CA SER A 232 -16.69 5.05 -15.99
C SER A 232 -16.06 6.38 -15.54
N PRO A 233 -15.71 7.30 -16.46
CA PRO A 233 -15.13 8.61 -16.10
C PRO A 233 -15.99 9.41 -15.11
N LYS A 234 -17.29 9.17 -15.07
CA LYS A 234 -18.23 9.83 -14.15
C LYS A 234 -18.13 9.28 -12.72
N GLU A 235 -17.89 7.98 -12.56
CA GLU A 235 -17.81 7.28 -11.28
C GLU A 235 -16.37 7.26 -10.75
N LEU A 236 -15.39 7.42 -11.65
CA LEU A 236 -13.96 7.30 -11.33
C LEU A 236 -13.52 8.15 -10.13
N PRO A 237 -13.94 9.43 -9.95
CA PRO A 237 -13.47 10.22 -8.81
C PRO A 237 -13.87 9.64 -7.46
N GLU A 238 -15.11 9.15 -7.30
CA GLU A 238 -15.57 8.52 -6.06
C GLU A 238 -14.88 7.18 -5.82
N ARG A 239 -14.78 6.37 -6.86
CA ARG A 239 -14.17 5.05 -6.80
C ARG A 239 -12.66 5.15 -6.52
N LEU A 240 -11.97 6.11 -7.14
CA LEU A 240 -10.57 6.39 -6.89
C LEU A 240 -10.33 6.86 -5.46
N GLY A 241 -11.20 7.73 -4.94
CA GLY A 241 -11.16 8.15 -3.54
C GLY A 241 -11.21 6.97 -2.56
N ALA A 242 -12.04 5.95 -2.85
CA ALA A 242 -12.10 4.74 -2.05
C ALA A 242 -10.81 3.92 -2.11
N VAL A 243 -10.19 3.82 -3.28
CA VAL A 243 -8.88 3.13 -3.47
C VAL A 243 -7.78 3.86 -2.70
N LEU A 244 -7.66 5.17 -2.87
CA LEU A 244 -6.67 5.99 -2.17
C LEU A 244 -6.80 5.88 -0.65
N HIS A 245 -8.05 5.86 -0.16
CA HIS A 245 -8.31 5.69 1.27
C HIS A 245 -7.83 4.32 1.79
N VAL A 246 -8.04 3.24 1.04
CA VAL A 246 -7.54 1.91 1.40
C VAL A 246 -6.01 1.88 1.45
N ILE A 247 -5.34 2.44 0.43
CA ILE A 247 -3.87 2.50 0.38
C ILE A 247 -3.34 3.32 1.56
N TYR A 248 -3.97 4.46 1.86
CA TYR A 248 -3.60 5.29 3.00
C TYR A 248 -3.76 4.55 4.34
N LEU A 249 -4.84 3.77 4.53
CA LEU A 249 -5.03 2.96 5.73
C LEU A 249 -3.97 1.86 5.87
N VAL A 250 -3.63 1.18 4.77
CA VAL A 250 -2.55 0.17 4.74
C VAL A 250 -1.21 0.82 5.12
N PHE A 251 -0.91 1.97 4.53
CA PHE A 251 0.31 2.71 4.83
C PHE A 251 0.37 3.11 6.30
N ASN A 252 -0.69 3.70 6.83
CA ASN A 252 -0.73 4.16 8.22
C ASN A 252 -0.52 3.01 9.22
N GLU A 253 -1.14 1.84 8.98
CA GLU A 253 -0.93 0.67 9.83
C GLU A 253 0.52 0.15 9.74
N GLY A 254 1.16 0.26 8.58
CA GLY A 254 2.57 -0.04 8.41
C GLY A 254 3.50 0.98 9.04
N TYR A 255 3.17 2.26 8.92
CA TYR A 255 3.99 3.38 9.38
C TYR A 255 3.93 3.55 10.91
N LEU A 256 2.76 3.38 11.52
CA LEU A 256 2.54 3.41 12.97
C LEU A 256 1.51 2.35 13.34
N ALA A 257 1.99 1.19 13.77
CA ALA A 257 1.12 0.09 14.13
C ALA A 257 0.18 0.49 15.28
N ALA A 258 -1.11 0.17 15.17
CA ALA A 258 -2.12 0.52 16.17
C ALA A 258 -1.89 -0.19 17.51
N ALA A 259 -1.21 -1.35 17.52
CA ALA A 259 -0.86 -2.09 18.73
C ALA A 259 0.26 -3.11 18.43
N GLY A 260 0.91 -3.63 19.48
CA GLY A 260 1.97 -4.65 19.39
C GLY A 260 3.32 -4.15 19.89
N ALA A 261 4.35 -4.98 19.69
CA ALA A 261 5.71 -4.73 20.17
C ALA A 261 6.55 -3.88 19.19
N GLU A 262 6.16 -3.80 17.92
CA GLU A 262 6.90 -3.07 16.90
C GLU A 262 6.22 -1.74 16.56
N VAL A 263 7.00 -0.68 16.40
CA VAL A 263 6.51 0.66 16.02
C VAL A 263 6.04 0.68 14.57
N THR A 264 6.74 -0.03 13.68
CA THR A 264 6.52 0.00 12.23
C THR A 264 6.42 -1.41 11.66
N ARG A 265 5.71 -1.54 10.55
CA ARG A 265 5.60 -2.77 9.74
C ARG A 265 5.99 -2.46 8.31
N ALA A 266 7.28 -2.53 8.03
CA ALA A 266 7.87 -2.16 6.74
C ALA A 266 7.26 -2.91 5.54
N GLU A 267 6.74 -4.13 5.76
CA GLU A 267 6.05 -4.90 4.73
C GLU A 267 4.78 -4.19 4.23
N LEU A 268 3.99 -3.61 5.14
CA LEU A 268 2.76 -2.89 4.79
C LEU A 268 3.05 -1.53 4.14
N THR A 269 4.04 -0.78 4.64
CA THR A 269 4.43 0.49 3.99
C THR A 269 4.97 0.25 2.59
N GLY A 270 5.79 -0.79 2.41
CA GLY A 270 6.31 -1.21 1.10
C GLY A 270 5.18 -1.57 0.12
N GLU A 271 4.18 -2.35 0.56
CA GLU A 271 3.03 -2.71 -0.28
C GLU A 271 2.16 -1.49 -0.62
N ALA A 272 1.92 -0.58 0.32
CA ALA A 272 1.17 0.64 0.05
C ALA A 272 1.87 1.53 -0.99
N ILE A 273 3.20 1.70 -0.87
CA ILE A 273 4.01 2.44 -1.86
C ILE A 273 3.96 1.75 -3.22
N ARG A 274 4.08 0.42 -3.27
CA ARG A 274 3.96 -0.36 -4.50
C ARG A 274 2.60 -0.17 -5.18
N LEU A 275 1.50 -0.19 -4.42
CA LEU A 275 0.15 0.10 -4.93
C LEU A 275 0.02 1.55 -5.43
N GLY A 276 0.60 2.51 -4.72
CA GLY A 276 0.62 3.92 -5.14
C GLY A 276 1.33 4.11 -6.48
N ARG A 277 2.48 3.45 -6.69
CA ARG A 277 3.20 3.46 -7.97
C ARG A 277 2.38 2.80 -9.07
N LEU A 278 1.80 1.63 -8.80
CA LEU A 278 0.93 0.94 -9.73
C LEU A 278 -0.23 1.83 -10.20
N LEU A 279 -0.92 2.50 -9.28
CA LEU A 279 -1.99 3.43 -9.66
C LEU A 279 -1.50 4.61 -10.50
N THR A 280 -0.26 5.06 -10.30
CA THR A 280 0.32 6.13 -11.10
C THR A 280 0.64 5.66 -12.52
N GLU A 281 1.09 4.41 -12.68
CA GLU A 281 1.39 3.77 -13.97
C GLU A 281 0.12 3.42 -14.77
N LEU A 282 -0.92 2.95 -14.08
CA LEU A 282 -2.17 2.49 -14.69
C LEU A 282 -3.17 3.62 -15.02
N GLN A 283 -2.82 4.88 -14.82
CA GLN A 283 -3.71 5.96 -15.24
C GLN A 283 -3.67 6.10 -16.77
N PRO A 284 -4.84 6.01 -17.45
CA PRO A 284 -4.88 6.23 -18.88
C PRO A 284 -4.33 7.62 -19.18
N GLU A 285 -3.40 7.70 -20.14
CA GLU A 285 -2.87 8.99 -20.59
C GLU A 285 -3.98 10.04 -20.56
N PRO A 286 -3.71 11.13 -19.98
CA PRO A 286 -2.79 12.10 -20.56
C PRO A 286 -1.99 12.93 -19.52
N GLU A 287 -1.27 13.87 -20.01
CA GLU A 287 -0.48 14.99 -19.51
C GLU A 287 -0.45 15.29 -17.99
N VAL A 288 -1.42 14.85 -17.17
CA VAL A 288 -1.39 15.02 -15.70
C VAL A 288 -2.14 13.88 -15.00
N PRO A 289 -1.45 12.94 -14.36
CA PRO A 289 -2.08 11.95 -13.45
C PRO A 289 -2.95 12.66 -12.41
N GLU A 290 -4.01 11.99 -11.93
CA GLU A 290 -4.87 12.58 -10.89
C GLU A 290 -4.03 13.06 -9.71
N PRO A 291 -4.05 14.35 -9.33
CA PRO A 291 -3.10 14.93 -8.39
C PRO A 291 -3.07 14.24 -7.03
N GLU A 292 -4.20 13.69 -6.58
CA GLU A 292 -4.27 13.00 -5.30
C GLU A 292 -3.63 11.61 -5.32
N VAL A 293 -3.52 10.96 -6.47
CA VAL A 293 -2.76 9.70 -6.61
C VAL A 293 -1.28 9.96 -6.39
N ILE A 294 -0.73 10.93 -7.13
CA ILE A 294 0.69 11.30 -6.96
C ILE A 294 0.95 12.00 -5.63
N GLY A 295 -0.04 12.74 -5.10
CA GLY A 295 0.04 13.34 -3.76
C GLY A 295 0.11 12.30 -2.65
N LEU A 296 -0.68 11.22 -2.73
CA LEU A 296 -0.60 10.12 -1.77
C LEU A 296 0.72 9.36 -1.89
N LEU A 297 1.21 9.09 -3.10
CA LEU A 297 2.52 8.45 -3.28
C LEU A 297 3.64 9.33 -2.72
N ALA A 298 3.63 10.65 -2.99
CA ALA A 298 4.57 11.60 -2.41
C ALA A 298 4.53 11.59 -0.88
N LEU A 299 3.34 11.60 -0.28
CA LEU A 299 3.16 11.52 1.17
C LEU A 299 3.81 10.27 1.75
N MET A 300 3.53 9.11 1.16
CA MET A 300 4.07 7.83 1.62
C MET A 300 5.60 7.78 1.51
N LEU A 301 6.17 8.22 0.39
CA LEU A 301 7.62 8.25 0.19
C LEU A 301 8.33 9.20 1.18
N LEU A 302 7.80 10.41 1.37
CA LEU A 302 8.35 11.39 2.30
C LEU A 302 8.27 10.91 3.76
N GLN A 303 7.21 10.21 4.13
CA GLN A 303 7.06 9.62 5.46
C GLN A 303 8.03 8.44 5.65
N GLU A 304 8.07 7.51 4.69
CA GLU A 304 8.89 6.30 4.75
C GLU A 304 10.38 6.61 4.70
N SER A 305 10.79 7.70 4.07
CA SER A 305 12.18 8.15 4.03
C SER A 305 12.85 8.23 5.40
N ARG A 306 12.07 8.39 6.46
CA ARG A 306 12.53 8.52 7.85
C ARG A 306 12.53 7.21 8.63
N HIS A 307 12.14 6.10 8.00
CA HIS A 307 11.94 4.80 8.66
C HIS A 307 13.11 4.41 9.56
N ALA A 308 14.33 4.45 9.04
CA ALA A 308 15.54 4.07 9.78
C ALA A 308 15.87 4.95 11.00
N ALA A 309 15.34 6.19 11.03
CA ALA A 309 15.61 7.15 12.12
C ALA A 309 14.51 7.15 13.19
N ARG A 310 13.42 6.38 13.03
CA ARG A 310 12.25 6.45 13.92
C ARG A 310 12.34 5.61 15.17
N THR A 311 13.19 4.60 15.15
CA THR A 311 13.36 3.67 16.28
C THR A 311 14.81 3.55 16.67
N SER A 312 15.07 3.42 17.97
CA SER A 312 16.39 3.08 18.49
C SER A 312 16.72 1.60 18.22
N PRO A 313 17.98 1.15 18.36
CA PRO A 313 18.34 -0.26 18.30
C PRO A 313 17.61 -1.13 19.33
N THR A 314 17.07 -0.53 20.40
CA THR A 314 16.26 -1.19 21.44
C THR A 314 14.78 -1.19 21.12
N GLY A 315 14.34 -0.63 19.99
CA GLY A 315 12.94 -0.55 19.57
C GLY A 315 12.17 0.65 20.15
N ASP A 316 12.84 1.58 20.84
CA ASP A 316 12.19 2.75 21.42
C ASP A 316 11.88 3.80 20.35
N LEU A 317 10.75 4.50 20.50
CA LEU A 317 10.34 5.57 19.61
C LEU A 317 11.25 6.80 19.70
N ILE A 318 11.79 7.26 18.57
CA ILE A 318 12.56 8.51 18.46
C ILE A 318 11.65 9.59 17.87
N LEU A 319 11.45 10.68 18.64
CA LEU A 319 10.67 11.82 18.19
C LEU A 319 11.35 12.51 17.00
N LEU A 320 10.57 13.11 16.12
CA LEU A 320 11.04 13.78 14.89
C LEU A 320 12.17 14.81 15.16
N GLU A 321 12.07 15.56 16.26
CA GLU A 321 13.07 16.54 16.67
C GLU A 321 14.42 15.93 17.04
N ASN A 322 14.43 14.66 17.46
CA ASN A 322 15.63 13.92 17.91
C ASN A 322 16.13 12.92 16.85
N GLN A 323 15.47 12.81 15.69
CA GLN A 323 15.89 11.90 14.63
C GLN A 323 17.18 12.36 13.97
N ASP A 324 18.08 11.41 13.75
CA ASP A 324 19.27 11.62 12.93
C ASP A 324 18.87 11.70 11.44
N ARG A 325 18.92 12.92 10.89
CA ARG A 325 18.57 13.18 9.49
C ARG A 325 19.56 12.59 8.48
N SER A 326 20.74 12.17 8.91
CA SER A 326 21.69 11.45 8.05
C SER A 326 21.20 10.06 7.67
N LEU A 327 20.33 9.46 8.48
CA LEU A 327 19.69 8.17 8.23
C LEU A 327 18.46 8.26 7.30
N TRP A 328 18.03 9.48 6.94
CA TRP A 328 16.89 9.64 6.06
C TRP A 328 17.24 9.28 4.62
N ASN A 329 16.36 8.51 3.97
CA ASN A 329 16.55 8.09 2.59
C ASN A 329 16.38 9.27 1.63
N ARG A 330 17.50 9.76 1.09
CA ARG A 330 17.54 10.93 0.20
C ARG A 330 16.90 10.69 -1.16
N GLU A 331 16.93 9.47 -1.66
CA GLU A 331 16.29 9.10 -2.93
C GLU A 331 14.77 9.18 -2.80
N GLN A 332 14.19 8.62 -1.75
CA GLN A 332 12.76 8.72 -1.48
C GLN A 332 12.30 10.17 -1.24
N ILE A 333 13.13 10.99 -0.57
CA ILE A 333 12.83 12.41 -0.40
C ILE A 333 12.81 13.11 -1.76
N ALA A 334 13.82 12.90 -2.61
CA ALA A 334 13.90 13.54 -3.92
C ALA A 334 12.74 13.13 -4.83
N GLU A 335 12.39 11.83 -4.87
CA GLU A 335 11.24 11.31 -5.60
C GLU A 335 9.93 11.92 -5.08
N GLY A 336 9.73 11.92 -3.76
CA GLY A 336 8.53 12.47 -3.12
C GLY A 336 8.34 13.97 -3.37
N LEU A 337 9.42 14.76 -3.31
CA LEU A 337 9.37 16.19 -3.64
C LEU A 337 9.05 16.45 -5.11
N ALA A 338 9.62 15.68 -6.03
CA ALA A 338 9.32 15.81 -7.46
C ALA A 338 7.85 15.47 -7.78
N LEU A 339 7.31 14.42 -7.17
CA LEU A 339 5.89 14.07 -7.28
C LEU A 339 4.98 15.16 -6.70
N LEU A 340 5.31 15.68 -5.52
CA LEU A 340 4.57 16.77 -4.89
C LEU A 340 4.56 18.03 -5.76
N GLU A 341 5.68 18.42 -6.35
CA GLU A 341 5.75 19.55 -7.26
C GLU A 341 4.81 19.37 -8.46
N ARG A 342 4.77 18.15 -9.04
CA ARG A 342 3.83 17.81 -10.13
C ARG A 342 2.38 17.93 -9.67
N ALA A 343 2.01 17.40 -8.49
CA ALA A 343 0.67 17.50 -7.93
C ALA A 343 0.24 18.98 -7.76
N LEU A 344 1.11 19.80 -7.18
CA LEU A 344 0.84 21.23 -6.93
C LEU A 344 0.70 22.05 -8.22
N LYS A 345 1.44 21.72 -9.27
CA LYS A 345 1.32 22.38 -10.60
C LYS A 345 -0.06 22.23 -11.21
N SER A 346 -0.79 21.17 -10.89
CA SER A 346 -2.16 20.93 -11.37
C SER A 346 -3.18 21.96 -10.87
N ARG A 347 -2.91 22.62 -9.76
CA ARG A 347 -3.83 23.50 -9.00
C ARG A 347 -5.15 22.83 -8.58
N ARG A 348 -5.25 21.49 -8.68
CA ARG A 348 -6.40 20.67 -8.29
C ARG A 348 -5.97 19.66 -7.24
N PHE A 349 -5.40 20.12 -6.16
CA PHE A 349 -4.91 19.28 -5.08
C PHE A 349 -5.92 19.13 -3.95
N GLY A 350 -5.89 18.00 -3.29
CA GLY A 350 -6.75 17.63 -2.18
C GLY A 350 -5.97 17.30 -0.90
N PRO A 351 -6.57 16.51 -0.01
CA PRO A 351 -6.02 16.27 1.33
C PRO A 351 -4.67 15.54 1.34
N TYR A 352 -4.43 14.58 0.44
CA TYR A 352 -3.16 13.86 0.43
C TYR A 352 -2.00 14.73 -0.05
N THR A 353 -2.24 15.54 -1.08
CA THR A 353 -1.24 16.50 -1.57
C THR A 353 -0.86 17.52 -0.51
N LEU A 354 -1.84 18.04 0.26
CA LEU A 354 -1.55 18.99 1.35
C LEU A 354 -0.81 18.32 2.52
N GLN A 355 -1.14 17.09 2.86
CA GLN A 355 -0.39 16.33 3.85
C GLN A 355 1.05 16.06 3.39
N ALA A 356 1.25 15.72 2.11
CA ALA A 356 2.58 15.57 1.52
C ALA A 356 3.38 16.89 1.61
N ALA A 357 2.74 18.04 1.34
CA ALA A 357 3.38 19.34 1.46
C ALA A 357 3.83 19.65 2.91
N ILE A 358 3.02 19.29 3.92
CA ILE A 358 3.41 19.43 5.34
C ILE A 358 4.65 18.58 5.64
N VAL A 359 4.67 17.32 5.18
CA VAL A 359 5.83 16.44 5.40
C VAL A 359 7.06 16.90 4.63
N ALA A 360 6.87 17.49 3.44
CA ALA A 360 7.96 18.06 2.64
C ALA A 360 8.68 19.21 3.37
N VAL A 361 7.95 20.10 4.07
CA VAL A 361 8.57 21.17 4.89
C VAL A 361 9.51 20.59 5.95
N HIS A 362 9.17 19.46 6.55
CA HIS A 362 10.06 18.77 7.48
C HIS A 362 11.27 18.12 6.78
N ALA A 363 11.06 17.55 5.59
CA ALA A 363 12.09 16.84 4.84
C ALA A 363 13.14 17.79 4.23
N GLU A 364 12.74 19.02 3.85
CA GLU A 364 13.60 20.06 3.30
C GLU A 364 14.40 20.81 4.37
N ALA A 365 13.93 20.83 5.61
CA ALA A 365 14.62 21.51 6.69
C ALA A 365 15.94 20.81 7.04
N GLU A 366 17.05 21.56 7.19
CA GLU A 366 18.36 21.01 7.55
C GLU A 366 18.38 20.45 9.00
N SER A 367 17.56 21.01 9.88
CA SER A 367 17.41 20.59 11.28
C SER A 367 15.97 20.78 11.76
N ALA A 368 15.64 20.20 12.92
CA ALA A 368 14.34 20.42 13.55
C ALA A 368 14.08 21.89 13.87
N ALA A 369 15.12 22.64 14.26
CA ALA A 369 15.04 24.06 14.55
C ALA A 369 14.83 24.93 13.30
N ALA A 370 15.25 24.45 12.12
CA ALA A 370 15.10 25.16 10.84
C ALA A 370 13.75 24.89 10.16
N THR A 371 12.87 24.09 10.77
CA THR A 371 11.54 23.79 10.21
C THR A 371 10.67 25.06 10.15
N ASP A 372 10.09 25.35 8.98
CA ASP A 372 9.16 26.47 8.81
C ASP A 372 7.77 26.13 9.35
N TRP A 373 7.59 26.26 10.64
CA TRP A 373 6.33 25.97 11.32
C TRP A 373 5.20 26.91 10.90
N ARG A 374 5.49 28.14 10.44
CA ARG A 374 4.46 29.06 9.92
C ARG A 374 3.88 28.55 8.61
N GLN A 375 4.74 28.00 7.74
CA GLN A 375 4.29 27.35 6.51
C GLN A 375 3.43 26.11 6.83
N ILE A 376 3.83 25.31 7.82
CA ILE A 376 3.05 24.14 8.27
C ILE A 376 1.68 24.54 8.79
N VAL A 377 1.56 25.60 9.61
CA VAL A 377 0.27 26.10 10.09
C VAL A 377 -0.62 26.53 8.92
N ALA A 378 -0.07 27.29 7.95
CA ALA A 378 -0.82 27.72 6.78
C ALA A 378 -1.31 26.54 5.91
N LEU A 379 -0.52 25.47 5.79
CA LEU A 379 -0.92 24.24 5.09
C LEU A 379 -2.04 23.50 5.84
N TYR A 380 -1.97 23.42 7.17
CA TYR A 380 -3.05 22.88 7.99
C TYR A 380 -4.33 23.71 7.89
N ASP A 381 -4.24 25.05 7.80
CA ASP A 381 -5.40 25.91 7.57
C ASP A 381 -6.09 25.61 6.22
N GLN A 382 -5.32 25.34 5.17
CA GLN A 382 -5.89 24.91 3.89
C GLN A 382 -6.49 23.50 4.00
N LEU A 383 -5.79 22.59 4.66
CA LEU A 383 -6.28 21.21 4.83
C LEU A 383 -7.63 21.18 5.59
N LEU A 384 -7.77 21.98 6.66
CA LEU A 384 -9.02 22.08 7.42
C LEU A 384 -10.18 22.66 6.62
N ARG A 385 -9.92 23.50 5.61
CA ARG A 385 -10.98 24.05 4.72
C ARG A 385 -11.56 22.98 3.79
N ILE A 386 -10.72 22.05 3.32
CA ILE A 386 -11.14 21.02 2.37
C ILE A 386 -11.51 19.70 3.04
N HIS A 387 -10.91 19.41 4.20
CA HIS A 387 -11.09 18.18 4.96
C HIS A 387 -11.14 18.46 6.47
N PRO A 388 -12.24 18.97 7.00
CA PRO A 388 -12.41 19.20 8.44
C PRO A 388 -12.26 17.88 9.22
N SER A 389 -11.35 17.87 10.20
CA SER A 389 -11.09 16.70 11.03
C SER A 389 -10.53 17.11 12.38
N PRO A 390 -11.02 16.57 13.51
CA PRO A 390 -10.48 16.83 14.84
C PRO A 390 -8.99 16.46 14.97
N VAL A 391 -8.54 15.40 14.26
CA VAL A 391 -7.12 15.01 14.24
C VAL A 391 -6.28 16.06 13.52
N VAL A 392 -6.77 16.63 12.41
CA VAL A 392 -6.09 17.71 11.69
C VAL A 392 -6.04 18.96 12.56
N GLN A 393 -7.09 19.28 13.31
CA GLN A 393 -7.12 20.38 14.28
C GLN A 393 -6.07 20.19 15.39
N LEU A 394 -5.95 18.98 15.92
CA LEU A 394 -4.94 18.64 16.92
C LEU A 394 -3.51 18.82 16.36
N ASN A 395 -3.23 18.33 15.17
CA ASN A 395 -1.92 18.47 14.55
C ASN A 395 -1.58 19.94 14.27
N ARG A 396 -2.57 20.72 13.81
CA ARG A 396 -2.43 22.17 13.68
C ARG A 396 -2.10 22.84 15.02
N ALA A 397 -2.78 22.45 16.10
CA ALA A 397 -2.53 23.01 17.44
C ALA A 397 -1.08 22.78 17.89
N VAL A 398 -0.52 21.60 17.60
CA VAL A 398 0.91 21.32 17.86
C VAL A 398 1.80 22.23 17.01
N ALA A 399 1.49 22.44 15.73
CA ALA A 399 2.26 23.35 14.87
C ALA A 399 2.18 24.81 15.36
N VAL A 400 1.01 25.27 15.84
CA VAL A 400 0.84 26.58 16.49
C VAL A 400 1.70 26.70 17.75
N ALA A 401 1.78 25.63 18.56
CA ALA A 401 2.66 25.63 19.75
C ALA A 401 4.14 25.81 19.40
N MET A 402 4.55 25.35 18.22
CA MET A 402 5.93 25.52 17.74
C MET A 402 6.20 26.94 17.19
N CYS A 403 5.16 27.65 16.71
CA CYS A 403 5.25 29.04 16.24
C CYS A 403 5.14 30.06 17.37
N ASP A 404 4.06 29.92 18.15
CA ASP A 404 3.54 30.99 19.01
C ASP A 404 3.66 30.64 20.49
N GLY A 405 4.26 29.49 20.77
CA GLY A 405 4.51 29.01 22.12
C GLY A 405 3.49 28.02 22.66
N PRO A 406 3.85 27.29 23.74
CA PRO A 406 3.04 26.18 24.27
C PRO A 406 1.69 26.64 24.83
N GLU A 407 1.53 27.89 25.31
CA GLU A 407 0.24 28.41 25.75
C GLU A 407 -0.78 28.49 24.60
N ALA A 408 -0.35 29.02 23.44
CA ALA A 408 -1.21 29.12 22.26
C ALA A 408 -1.65 27.73 21.78
N GLY A 409 -0.70 26.78 21.69
CA GLY A 409 -1.00 25.41 21.33
C GLY A 409 -1.96 24.73 22.31
N LEU A 410 -1.74 24.90 23.62
CA LEU A 410 -2.59 24.34 24.67
C LEU A 410 -4.05 24.82 24.55
N ALA A 411 -4.27 26.12 24.31
CA ALA A 411 -5.60 26.68 24.12
C ALA A 411 -6.36 26.00 22.95
N HIS A 412 -5.64 25.73 21.83
CA HIS A 412 -6.23 25.02 20.70
C HIS A 412 -6.48 23.53 21.02
N ILE A 413 -5.57 22.85 21.74
CA ILE A 413 -5.77 21.44 22.16
C ILE A 413 -6.97 21.33 23.10
N ASP A 414 -7.12 22.25 24.06
CA ASP A 414 -8.24 22.25 24.98
C ASP A 414 -9.58 22.46 24.23
N ALA A 415 -9.63 23.34 23.25
CA ALA A 415 -10.81 23.54 22.40
C ALA A 415 -11.18 22.26 21.61
N VAL A 416 -10.20 21.51 21.11
CA VAL A 416 -10.45 20.20 20.46
C VAL A 416 -10.95 19.17 21.47
N LEU A 417 -10.42 19.18 22.69
CA LEU A 417 -10.88 18.27 23.75
C LEU A 417 -12.33 18.54 24.16
N GLU A 418 -12.74 19.82 24.22
CA GLU A 418 -14.11 20.24 24.54
C GLU A 418 -15.14 19.77 23.50
N GLN A 419 -14.75 19.59 22.25
CA GLN A 419 -15.61 18.99 21.21
C GLN A 419 -15.97 17.52 21.51
N GLY A 420 -15.15 16.84 22.31
CA GLY A 420 -15.41 15.48 22.82
C GLY A 420 -15.03 14.33 21.91
N GLU A 421 -14.89 14.55 20.59
CA GLU A 421 -14.60 13.48 19.62
C GLU A 421 -13.27 12.76 19.88
N LEU A 422 -12.24 13.48 20.36
CA LEU A 422 -10.91 12.93 20.67
C LEU A 422 -10.69 12.68 22.19
N ALA A 423 -11.74 12.65 23.01
CA ALA A 423 -11.62 12.45 24.46
C ALA A 423 -10.90 11.14 24.85
N ASN A 424 -10.97 10.12 24.01
CA ASN A 424 -10.30 8.82 24.20
C ASN A 424 -9.09 8.62 23.26
N TYR A 425 -8.61 9.69 22.62
CA TYR A 425 -7.47 9.64 21.71
C TYR A 425 -6.18 9.93 22.47
N TYR A 426 -5.32 8.94 22.68
CA TYR A 426 -4.14 9.06 23.54
C TYR A 426 -3.17 10.15 23.06
N LEU A 427 -3.03 10.38 21.73
CA LEU A 427 -2.14 11.42 21.20
C LEU A 427 -2.59 12.84 21.59
N LEU A 428 -3.90 13.08 21.74
CA LEU A 428 -4.37 14.37 22.25
C LEU A 428 -3.87 14.63 23.67
N HIS A 429 -3.97 13.63 24.55
CA HIS A 429 -3.52 13.75 25.93
C HIS A 429 -1.99 13.81 26.01
N SER A 430 -1.27 13.10 25.14
CA SER A 430 0.20 13.19 25.04
C SER A 430 0.65 14.58 24.58
N ALA A 431 0.03 15.16 23.55
CA ALA A 431 0.33 16.51 23.10
C ALA A 431 0.02 17.56 24.19
N ARG A 432 -1.12 17.42 24.87
CA ARG A 432 -1.49 18.29 25.99
C ARG A 432 -0.48 18.22 27.13
N ALA A 433 -0.02 17.01 27.46
CA ALA A 433 1.00 16.79 28.49
C ALA A 433 2.34 17.45 28.12
N ASP A 434 2.75 17.38 26.85
CA ASP A 434 3.97 18.04 26.39
C ASP A 434 3.87 19.58 26.50
N MET A 435 2.71 20.16 26.19
CA MET A 435 2.49 21.60 26.38
C MET A 435 2.62 21.97 27.85
N TYR A 436 1.98 21.24 28.77
CA TYR A 436 2.13 21.48 30.21
C TYR A 436 3.57 21.33 30.68
N ARG A 437 4.29 20.32 30.21
CA ARG A 437 5.71 20.11 30.52
C ARG A 437 6.57 21.31 30.09
N ARG A 438 6.37 21.81 28.88
CA ARG A 438 7.09 23.00 28.35
C ARG A 438 6.76 24.26 29.13
N LEU A 439 5.61 24.36 29.75
CA LEU A 439 5.19 25.46 30.63
C LEU A 439 5.65 25.29 32.08
N GLY A 440 6.33 24.19 32.43
CA GLY A 440 6.72 23.90 33.79
C GLY A 440 5.57 23.48 34.71
N ARG A 441 4.37 23.20 34.15
CA ARG A 441 3.18 22.78 34.88
C ARG A 441 3.22 21.26 35.12
N THR A 442 4.09 20.83 36.03
CA THR A 442 4.47 19.44 36.24
C THR A 442 3.32 18.54 36.66
N ALA A 443 2.41 19.01 37.54
CA ALA A 443 1.29 18.24 38.03
C ALA A 443 0.28 17.92 36.91
N GLU A 444 -0.05 18.93 36.10
CA GLU A 444 -0.97 18.77 34.98
C GLU A 444 -0.33 17.94 33.85
N ALA A 445 0.99 18.11 33.59
CA ALA A 445 1.72 17.28 32.66
C ALA A 445 1.65 15.80 33.04
N ARG A 446 1.89 15.48 34.31
CA ARG A 446 1.82 14.11 34.85
C ARG A 446 0.43 13.52 34.66
N SER A 447 -0.62 14.21 35.08
CA SER A 447 -2.00 13.77 34.94
C SER A 447 -2.39 13.48 33.47
N ALA A 448 -1.96 14.34 32.55
CA ALA A 448 -2.25 14.17 31.14
C ALA A 448 -1.45 12.99 30.50
N TYR A 449 -0.18 12.77 30.88
CA TYR A 449 0.59 11.60 30.45
C TYR A 449 0.02 10.29 31.01
N GLU A 450 -0.42 10.26 32.28
CA GLU A 450 -1.07 9.10 32.88
C GLU A 450 -2.37 8.74 32.14
N LYS A 451 -3.15 9.75 31.72
CA LYS A 451 -4.33 9.53 30.90
C LYS A 451 -3.98 8.99 29.51
N ALA A 452 -2.96 9.50 28.86
CA ALA A 452 -2.47 8.97 27.58
C ALA A 452 -2.02 7.50 27.73
N LEU A 453 -1.25 7.19 28.79
CA LEU A 453 -0.76 5.85 29.10
C LEU A 453 -1.89 4.84 29.31
N ALA A 454 -2.99 5.26 29.92
CA ALA A 454 -4.17 4.41 30.13
C ALA A 454 -4.91 4.09 28.82
N LEU A 455 -4.77 4.92 27.79
CA LEU A 455 -5.47 4.80 26.51
C LEU A 455 -4.66 4.06 25.44
N THR A 456 -3.32 4.05 25.53
CA THR A 456 -2.49 3.36 24.52
C THR A 456 -2.22 1.91 24.87
N GLN A 457 -2.27 1.03 23.84
CA GLN A 457 -1.95 -0.41 23.96
C GLN A 457 -0.61 -0.78 23.31
N GLN A 458 0.02 0.14 22.60
CA GLN A 458 1.29 -0.09 21.92
C GLN A 458 2.47 0.00 22.92
N GLU A 459 3.29 -1.04 23.01
CA GLU A 459 4.36 -1.10 24.01
C GLU A 459 5.43 0.00 23.88
N PRO A 460 5.96 0.33 22.69
CA PRO A 460 6.94 1.42 22.56
C PRO A 460 6.39 2.77 23.01
N GLU A 461 5.13 3.06 22.74
CA GLU A 461 4.45 4.28 23.18
C GLU A 461 4.25 4.30 24.70
N ARG A 462 3.86 3.16 25.27
CA ARG A 462 3.74 3.01 26.73
C ARG A 462 5.07 3.27 27.42
N HIS A 463 6.16 2.69 26.87
CA HIS A 463 7.51 2.88 27.38
C HIS A 463 7.93 4.37 27.30
N PHE A 464 7.69 5.01 26.16
CA PHE A 464 7.93 6.43 25.99
C PHE A 464 7.16 7.30 27.03
N LEU A 465 5.86 7.06 27.19
CA LEU A 465 5.04 7.81 28.16
C LEU A 465 5.48 7.60 29.61
N GLN A 466 5.82 6.37 29.97
CA GLN A 466 6.35 6.04 31.31
C GLN A 466 7.66 6.75 31.59
N GLU A 467 8.56 6.84 30.58
CA GLU A 467 9.80 7.56 30.72
C GLU A 467 9.56 9.07 30.87
N ARG A 468 8.63 9.65 30.11
CA ARG A 468 8.22 11.06 30.26
C ARG A 468 7.66 11.33 31.67
N ILE A 469 6.84 10.45 32.22
CA ILE A 469 6.31 10.58 33.61
C ILE A 469 7.45 10.52 34.64
N ARG A 470 8.44 9.64 34.44
CA ARG A 470 9.62 9.55 35.35
C ARG A 470 10.49 10.81 35.33
N GLN A 471 10.61 11.46 34.16
CA GLN A 471 11.39 12.69 34.00
C GLN A 471 10.73 13.92 34.61
N LEU A 472 9.44 13.89 34.91
CA LEU A 472 8.74 14.97 35.61
C LEU A 472 9.08 14.90 37.12
N LYS A 473 10.04 15.71 37.51
CA LYS A 473 10.46 15.87 38.93
C LYS A 473 9.61 16.90 39.65
#